data_12a7ebf68d554b0203769dc8f6d9385e
#
_entry.id   12a7ebf68d554b0203769dc8f6d9385e
#
_cell.length_a   1.000
_cell.length_b   1.000
_cell.length_c   1.000
_cell.angle_alpha   90.00
_cell.angle_beta   90.00
_cell.angle_gamma   90.00
#
_symmetry.space_group_name_H-M   'P 1'
#
loop_
_entity.id
_entity.type
_entity.pdbx_description
1 polymer ?
#
loop_
_entity_poly.entity_id
_entity_poly.type
_entity_poly.pdbx_seq_one_letter_code
_entity_poly.pdbx_strand_id
1 'polypeptide(L)'
;MMIKVEHLYQSFGKKKVLDDINLEIGQREVCALVGRNGAGKSTFINSLLGLLPAGRGSISINGVAVTKKNEEWKKAIAYLPEKFMLYPSLTGLENLTFFAEAVEKKADAARMEQALRSVRLWDDRNEQVKGYSKGMLQRLGLAITLYQNASMLILDEPTSGIDPIGRKEILEVLKSLHDKTILLSSHHLDEIRQVCTHVAFLEDGKMSKYTVEEFLATHNLGGLSS
;
A
#
# COMPACT_ATOMS: atom_id res chain seq x y z
N MET A 1 0.27 2.58 18.28
CA MET A 1 -0.31 1.64 17.31
C MET A 1 -0.80 2.43 16.11
N MET A 2 -0.42 2.03 14.86
CA MET A 2 -0.87 2.70 13.64
C MET A 2 -2.14 2.06 13.09
N ILE A 3 -2.18 0.73 12.97
CA ILE A 3 -3.38 -0.03 12.62
C ILE A 3 -3.72 -0.97 13.77
N LYS A 4 -5.00 -1.03 14.13
CA LYS A 4 -5.55 -2.05 15.02
C LYS A 4 -6.84 -2.60 14.41
N VAL A 5 -6.88 -3.91 14.21
CA VAL A 5 -8.04 -4.66 13.73
C VAL A 5 -8.42 -5.68 14.78
N GLU A 6 -9.68 -5.70 15.19
CA GLU A 6 -10.20 -6.59 16.22
C GLU A 6 -11.45 -7.31 15.73
N HIS A 7 -11.38 -8.62 15.75
CA HIS A 7 -12.49 -9.51 15.43
C HIS A 7 -13.20 -9.15 14.11
N LEU A 8 -12.40 -8.83 13.05
CA LEU A 8 -12.96 -8.46 11.75
C LEU A 8 -13.48 -9.69 11.00
N TYR A 9 -14.76 -9.66 10.65
CA TYR A 9 -15.41 -10.66 9.80
C TYR A 9 -15.92 -10.00 8.53
N GLN A 10 -15.73 -10.69 7.39
CA GLN A 10 -16.26 -10.24 6.11
C GLN A 10 -16.74 -11.45 5.29
N SER A 11 -17.94 -11.33 4.73
CA SER A 11 -18.55 -12.38 3.93
C SER A 11 -19.24 -11.80 2.70
N PHE A 12 -19.25 -12.54 1.60
CA PHE A 12 -20.00 -12.24 0.39
C PHE A 12 -21.01 -13.38 0.14
N GLY A 13 -22.27 -13.09 0.40
CA GLY A 13 -23.31 -14.13 0.45
C GLY A 13 -22.96 -15.17 1.52
N LYS A 14 -22.84 -16.45 1.11
CA LYS A 14 -22.48 -17.56 2.01
C LYS A 14 -20.97 -17.77 2.17
N LYS A 15 -20.15 -17.09 1.35
CA LYS A 15 -18.69 -17.27 1.38
C LYS A 15 -18.07 -16.35 2.44
N LYS A 16 -17.54 -16.93 3.51
CA LYS A 16 -16.65 -16.20 4.44
C LYS A 16 -15.32 -15.94 3.74
N VAL A 17 -14.85 -14.70 3.79
CA VAL A 17 -13.57 -14.28 3.21
C VAL A 17 -12.58 -13.88 4.29
N LEU A 18 -13.05 -13.16 5.32
CA LEU A 18 -12.29 -12.86 6.53
C LEU A 18 -13.08 -13.42 7.72
N ASP A 19 -12.40 -14.17 8.58
CA ASP A 19 -13.01 -14.90 9.70
C ASP A 19 -12.19 -14.68 10.97
N ASP A 20 -12.62 -13.71 11.78
CA ASP A 20 -11.99 -13.33 13.04
C ASP A 20 -10.55 -12.79 12.88
N ILE A 21 -10.37 -11.85 11.96
CA ILE A 21 -9.08 -11.22 11.76
C ILE A 21 -8.74 -10.31 12.94
N ASN A 22 -7.56 -10.54 13.51
CA ASN A 22 -6.95 -9.70 14.51
C ASN A 22 -5.54 -9.32 14.02
N LEU A 23 -5.24 -8.01 13.93
CA LEU A 23 -3.95 -7.52 13.44
C LEU A 23 -3.60 -6.18 14.11
N GLU A 24 -2.38 -6.08 14.56
CA GLU A 24 -1.79 -4.83 15.04
C GLU A 24 -0.52 -4.49 14.25
N ILE A 25 -0.46 -3.27 13.69
CA ILE A 25 0.73 -2.73 13.03
C ILE A 25 1.21 -1.51 13.82
N GLY A 26 2.46 -1.54 14.22
CA GLY A 26 3.12 -0.46 14.97
C GLY A 26 3.39 0.77 14.10
N GLN A 27 3.79 1.88 14.74
CA GLN A 27 4.32 3.03 14.01
C GLN A 27 5.68 2.69 13.41
N ARG A 28 5.94 3.16 12.18
CA ARG A 28 7.18 2.93 11.41
C ARG A 28 7.47 1.46 11.12
N GLU A 29 6.47 0.62 11.24
CA GLU A 29 6.56 -0.78 10.86
C GLU A 29 6.29 -0.92 9.36
N VAL A 30 7.08 -1.74 8.67
CA VAL A 30 6.84 -2.14 7.29
C VAL A 30 6.35 -3.59 7.30
N CYS A 31 5.05 -3.78 7.05
CA CYS A 31 4.39 -5.07 7.12
C CYS A 31 3.97 -5.53 5.71
N ALA A 32 4.40 -6.72 5.31
CA ALA A 32 3.92 -7.36 4.10
C ALA A 32 2.58 -8.07 4.36
N LEU A 33 1.58 -7.83 3.52
CA LEU A 33 0.35 -8.63 3.47
C LEU A 33 0.54 -9.75 2.46
N VAL A 34 0.70 -10.97 2.94
CA VAL A 34 0.99 -12.16 2.14
C VAL A 34 -0.19 -13.12 2.19
N GLY A 35 -0.46 -13.79 1.08
CA GLY A 35 -1.50 -14.81 0.98
C GLY A 35 -1.73 -15.18 -0.48
N ARG A 36 -2.32 -16.36 -0.72
CA ARG A 36 -2.63 -16.86 -2.07
C ARG A 36 -3.59 -15.93 -2.80
N ASN A 37 -3.65 -16.04 -4.14
CA ASN A 37 -4.66 -15.34 -4.92
C ASN A 37 -6.05 -15.78 -4.47
N GLY A 38 -6.94 -14.81 -4.21
CA GLY A 38 -8.29 -15.08 -3.68
C GLY A 38 -8.35 -15.31 -2.17
N ALA A 39 -7.25 -15.23 -1.42
CA ALA A 39 -7.25 -15.39 0.05
C ALA A 39 -7.99 -14.28 0.80
N GLY A 40 -8.26 -13.13 0.15
CA GLY A 40 -8.99 -12.02 0.77
C GLY A 40 -8.13 -10.76 1.01
N LYS A 41 -6.91 -10.69 0.47
CA LYS A 41 -6.01 -9.52 0.64
C LYS A 41 -6.70 -8.21 0.25
N SER A 42 -7.27 -8.14 -0.96
CA SER A 42 -7.98 -6.94 -1.43
C SER A 42 -9.24 -6.64 -0.60
N THR A 43 -9.92 -7.67 -0.09
CA THR A 43 -11.05 -7.50 0.84
C THR A 43 -10.57 -6.86 2.14
N PHE A 44 -9.45 -7.31 2.67
CA PHE A 44 -8.84 -6.74 3.88
C PHE A 44 -8.39 -5.29 3.66
N ILE A 45 -7.68 -5.00 2.56
CA ILE A 45 -7.27 -3.63 2.18
C ILE A 45 -8.50 -2.73 2.05
N ASN A 46 -9.54 -3.16 1.33
CA ASN A 46 -10.77 -2.37 1.16
C ASN A 46 -11.51 -2.13 2.49
N SER A 47 -11.41 -3.06 3.43
CA SER A 47 -11.96 -2.86 4.79
C SER A 47 -11.17 -1.80 5.56
N LEU A 48 -9.82 -1.81 5.48
CA LEU A 48 -8.96 -0.78 6.07
C LEU A 48 -9.24 0.61 5.49
N LEU A 49 -9.50 0.67 4.17
CA LEU A 49 -9.82 1.91 3.46
C LEU A 49 -11.26 2.39 3.67
N GLY A 50 -12.06 1.66 4.47
CA GLY A 50 -13.48 1.99 4.70
C GLY A 50 -14.36 1.87 3.44
N LEU A 51 -13.84 1.28 2.36
CA LEU A 51 -14.58 1.02 1.11
C LEU A 51 -15.55 -0.15 1.29
N LEU A 52 -15.19 -1.12 2.12
CA LEU A 52 -16.07 -2.18 2.57
C LEU A 52 -16.35 -1.97 4.07
N PRO A 53 -17.62 -1.75 4.47
CA PRO A 53 -17.95 -1.66 5.89
C PRO A 53 -17.65 -3.02 6.54
N ALA A 54 -17.08 -2.99 7.75
CA ALA A 54 -16.86 -4.20 8.53
C ALA A 54 -18.21 -4.89 8.75
N GLY A 55 -18.29 -6.17 8.38
CA GLY A 55 -19.48 -6.97 8.65
C GLY A 55 -19.69 -7.16 10.15
N ARG A 56 -18.59 -7.36 10.88
CA ARG A 56 -18.47 -7.42 12.35
C ARG A 56 -17.04 -7.12 12.75
N GLY A 57 -16.82 -6.63 13.96
CA GLY A 57 -15.50 -6.25 14.48
C GLY A 57 -15.22 -4.76 14.37
N SER A 58 -13.99 -4.38 14.59
CA SER A 58 -13.57 -2.99 14.55
C SER A 58 -12.21 -2.80 13.86
N ILE A 59 -12.04 -1.64 13.25
CA ILE A 59 -10.79 -1.18 12.66
C ILE A 59 -10.52 0.23 13.20
N SER A 60 -9.31 0.48 13.64
CA SER A 60 -8.86 1.83 13.97
C SER A 60 -7.51 2.13 13.32
N ILE A 61 -7.32 3.40 12.93
CA ILE A 61 -6.12 3.90 12.29
C ILE A 61 -5.67 5.13 13.07
N ASN A 62 -4.44 5.06 13.54
CA ASN A 62 -3.87 6.08 14.44
C ASN A 62 -4.80 6.43 15.61
N GLY A 63 -5.46 5.40 16.20
CA GLY A 63 -6.41 5.53 17.29
C GLY A 63 -7.81 6.02 16.90
N VAL A 64 -8.05 6.34 15.62
CA VAL A 64 -9.37 6.80 15.12
C VAL A 64 -10.10 5.64 14.47
N ALA A 65 -11.33 5.37 14.90
CA ALA A 65 -12.15 4.29 14.34
C ALA A 65 -12.51 4.55 12.85
N VAL A 66 -12.35 3.52 12.03
CA VAL A 66 -12.72 3.55 10.61
C VAL A 66 -14.24 3.43 10.51
N THR A 67 -14.92 4.55 10.37
CA THR A 67 -16.38 4.63 10.25
C THR A 67 -16.78 5.68 9.22
N LYS A 68 -18.01 5.57 8.69
CA LYS A 68 -18.58 6.60 7.80
C LYS A 68 -18.92 7.92 8.54
N LYS A 69 -19.03 7.89 9.87
CA LYS A 69 -19.41 9.06 10.67
C LYS A 69 -18.22 9.95 11.01
N ASN A 70 -17.03 9.37 11.10
CA ASN A 70 -15.79 10.09 11.38
C ASN A 70 -14.76 9.72 10.30
N GLU A 71 -14.33 10.70 9.53
CA GLU A 71 -13.37 10.51 8.41
C GLU A 71 -11.95 11.00 8.72
N GLU A 72 -11.68 11.42 9.96
CA GLU A 72 -10.36 11.91 10.39
C GLU A 72 -9.25 10.87 10.16
N TRP A 73 -9.58 9.59 10.26
CA TRP A 73 -8.64 8.51 9.96
C TRP A 73 -8.11 8.53 8.52
N LYS A 74 -8.87 9.09 7.56
CA LYS A 74 -8.45 9.21 6.15
C LYS A 74 -7.20 10.09 5.99
N LYS A 75 -7.01 11.08 6.85
CA LYS A 75 -5.84 11.96 6.84
C LYS A 75 -4.54 11.21 7.18
N ALA A 76 -4.65 10.10 7.86
CA ALA A 76 -3.50 9.29 8.26
C ALA A 76 -3.08 8.27 7.18
N ILE A 77 -3.91 8.01 6.15
CA ILE A 77 -3.68 6.99 5.13
C ILE A 77 -3.49 7.62 3.76
N ALA A 78 -2.52 7.09 3.00
CA ALA A 78 -2.47 7.23 1.55
C ALA A 78 -2.41 5.83 0.92
N TYR A 79 -3.09 5.65 -0.21
CA TYR A 79 -3.27 4.36 -0.86
C TYR A 79 -2.77 4.38 -2.30
N LEU A 80 -1.92 3.42 -2.65
CA LEU A 80 -1.52 3.12 -4.02
C LEU A 80 -2.17 1.79 -4.43
N PRO A 81 -3.20 1.79 -5.28
CA PRO A 81 -3.80 0.56 -5.79
C PRO A 81 -2.87 -0.15 -6.80
N GLU A 82 -3.02 -1.46 -6.96
CA GLU A 82 -2.31 -2.24 -7.99
C GLU A 82 -2.50 -1.65 -9.40
N LYS A 83 -3.73 -1.21 -9.70
CA LYS A 83 -4.07 -0.55 -10.95
C LYS A 83 -4.59 0.86 -10.67
N PHE A 84 -3.86 1.85 -11.07
CA PHE A 84 -4.28 3.24 -11.01
C PHE A 84 -4.18 3.86 -12.40
N MET A 85 -5.04 4.86 -12.65
CA MET A 85 -5.11 5.50 -13.95
C MET A 85 -4.38 6.84 -13.90
N LEU A 86 -3.40 6.98 -14.79
CA LEU A 86 -2.76 8.24 -15.12
C LEU A 86 -3.28 8.74 -16.44
N TYR A 87 -3.17 10.02 -16.70
CA TYR A 87 -3.55 10.65 -17.96
C TYR A 87 -2.36 10.60 -18.93
N PRO A 88 -2.39 9.75 -19.98
CA PRO A 88 -1.21 9.50 -20.82
C PRO A 88 -0.75 10.74 -21.62
N SER A 89 -1.67 11.64 -21.94
CA SER A 89 -1.40 12.89 -22.68
C SER A 89 -0.82 14.01 -21.81
N LEU A 90 -0.93 13.89 -20.49
CA LEU A 90 -0.35 14.81 -19.55
C LEU A 90 1.10 14.41 -19.21
N THR A 91 1.89 15.38 -18.81
CA THR A 91 3.24 15.16 -18.25
C THR A 91 3.18 14.53 -16.85
N GLY A 92 4.32 14.06 -16.34
CA GLY A 92 4.41 13.57 -14.96
C GLY A 92 4.01 14.63 -13.93
N LEU A 93 4.47 15.88 -14.15
CA LEU A 93 4.13 16.99 -13.26
C LEU A 93 2.65 17.36 -13.34
N GLU A 94 2.05 17.41 -14.52
CA GLU A 94 0.61 17.69 -14.69
C GLU A 94 -0.27 16.60 -14.08
N ASN A 95 0.11 15.33 -14.21
CA ASN A 95 -0.57 14.25 -13.50
C ASN A 95 -0.51 14.45 -11.98
N LEU A 96 0.68 14.69 -11.42
CA LEU A 96 0.81 14.94 -9.99
C LEU A 96 0.00 16.16 -9.56
N THR A 97 0.01 17.26 -10.33
CA THR A 97 -0.79 18.45 -10.06
C THR A 97 -2.29 18.12 -10.01
N PHE A 98 -2.79 17.38 -10.99
CA PHE A 98 -4.19 16.97 -11.04
C PHE A 98 -4.64 16.23 -9.78
N PHE A 99 -3.85 15.24 -9.33
CA PHE A 99 -4.17 14.48 -8.11
C PHE A 99 -3.96 15.30 -6.83
N ALA A 100 -2.97 16.19 -6.80
CA ALA A 100 -2.74 17.10 -5.69
C ALA A 100 -3.94 18.04 -5.47
N GLU A 101 -4.46 18.63 -6.53
CA GLU A 101 -5.63 19.53 -6.48
C GLU A 101 -6.94 18.81 -6.16
N ALA A 102 -7.01 17.50 -6.34
CA ALA A 102 -8.14 16.71 -5.86
C ALA A 102 -8.16 16.57 -4.32
N VAL A 103 -7.00 16.73 -3.67
CA VAL A 103 -6.86 16.63 -2.20
C VAL A 103 -6.93 18.01 -1.54
N GLU A 104 -6.39 19.03 -2.18
CA GLU A 104 -6.33 20.40 -1.67
C GLU A 104 -6.60 21.42 -2.78
N LYS A 105 -7.16 22.59 -2.41
CA LYS A 105 -7.58 23.61 -3.40
C LYS A 105 -6.50 24.11 -4.34
N LYS A 106 -5.23 24.02 -3.92
CA LYS A 106 -4.06 24.45 -4.69
C LYS A 106 -2.89 23.54 -4.36
N ALA A 107 -2.30 22.96 -5.38
CA ALA A 107 -1.14 22.09 -5.24
C ALA A 107 0.08 22.87 -4.70
N ASP A 108 0.78 22.27 -3.74
CA ASP A 108 2.03 22.83 -3.18
C ASP A 108 3.22 22.42 -4.05
N ALA A 109 3.81 23.39 -4.73
CA ALA A 109 4.91 23.15 -5.66
C ALA A 109 6.16 22.55 -4.99
N ALA A 110 6.47 22.94 -3.75
CA ALA A 110 7.61 22.40 -3.02
C ALA A 110 7.39 20.93 -2.65
N ARG A 111 6.19 20.56 -2.21
CA ARG A 111 5.84 19.16 -1.94
C ARG A 111 5.78 18.32 -3.22
N MET A 112 5.32 18.87 -4.33
CA MET A 112 5.36 18.16 -5.62
C MET A 112 6.80 17.87 -6.05
N GLU A 113 7.69 18.87 -5.96
CA GLU A 113 9.11 18.65 -6.23
C GLU A 113 9.71 17.59 -5.32
N GLN A 114 9.48 17.69 -4.01
CA GLN A 114 9.96 16.72 -3.04
C GLN A 114 9.45 15.29 -3.37
N ALA A 115 8.17 15.14 -3.68
CA ALA A 115 7.58 13.85 -4.03
C ALA A 115 8.22 13.26 -5.30
N LEU A 116 8.39 14.05 -6.37
CA LEU A 116 9.03 13.59 -7.61
C LEU A 116 10.51 13.28 -7.44
N ARG A 117 11.24 14.04 -6.64
CA ARG A 117 12.64 13.76 -6.32
C ARG A 117 12.78 12.46 -5.52
N SER A 118 11.91 12.22 -4.54
CA SER A 118 11.96 11.02 -3.70
C SER A 118 11.79 9.73 -4.51
N VAL A 119 11.08 9.79 -5.63
CA VAL A 119 10.89 8.67 -6.55
C VAL A 119 11.77 8.74 -7.80
N ARG A 120 12.75 9.66 -7.87
CA ARG A 120 13.68 9.83 -9.00
C ARG A 120 12.99 10.10 -10.34
N LEU A 121 11.96 10.96 -10.33
CA LEU A 121 11.23 11.37 -11.53
C LEU A 121 11.26 12.88 -11.77
N TRP A 122 12.05 13.63 -11.00
CA TRP A 122 12.11 15.09 -11.14
C TRP A 122 12.60 15.52 -12.53
N ASP A 123 13.60 14.83 -13.05
CA ASP A 123 14.19 15.20 -14.34
C ASP A 123 13.26 14.86 -15.51
N ASP A 124 12.48 13.78 -15.40
CA ASP A 124 11.53 13.33 -16.42
C ASP A 124 10.14 13.98 -16.28
N ARG A 125 9.94 14.87 -15.30
CA ARG A 125 8.61 15.39 -14.92
C ARG A 125 7.85 16.09 -16.04
N ASN A 126 8.54 16.63 -17.04
CA ASN A 126 7.96 17.35 -18.17
C ASN A 126 7.69 16.43 -19.40
N GLU A 127 8.06 15.18 -19.32
CA GLU A 127 7.76 14.20 -20.35
C GLU A 127 6.32 13.70 -20.23
N GLN A 128 5.66 13.46 -21.35
CA GLN A 128 4.31 12.89 -21.35
C GLN A 128 4.32 11.45 -20.83
N VAL A 129 3.37 11.14 -19.96
CA VAL A 129 3.25 9.84 -19.27
C VAL A 129 3.10 8.66 -20.25
N LYS A 130 2.57 8.88 -21.47
CA LYS A 130 2.54 7.84 -22.51
C LYS A 130 3.93 7.30 -22.91
N GLY A 131 4.99 8.08 -22.68
CA GLY A 131 6.39 7.68 -22.92
C GLY A 131 7.06 6.99 -21.73
N TYR A 132 6.40 6.95 -20.56
CA TYR A 132 6.97 6.37 -19.36
C TYR A 132 7.02 4.83 -19.44
N SER A 133 8.11 4.26 -18.90
CA SER A 133 8.17 2.83 -18.64
C SER A 133 7.18 2.44 -17.53
N LYS A 134 6.86 1.14 -17.40
CA LYS A 134 6.00 0.66 -16.30
C LYS A 134 6.57 1.04 -14.93
N GLY A 135 7.89 0.96 -14.75
CA GLY A 135 8.55 1.38 -13.51
C GLY A 135 8.40 2.88 -13.24
N MET A 136 8.50 3.74 -14.28
CA MET A 136 8.25 5.18 -14.15
C MET A 136 6.79 5.47 -13.79
N LEU A 137 5.83 4.77 -14.41
CA LEU A 137 4.41 4.90 -14.09
C LEU A 137 4.16 4.58 -12.62
N GLN A 138 4.70 3.47 -12.14
CA GLN A 138 4.54 3.05 -10.75
C GLN A 138 5.20 4.02 -9.76
N ARG A 139 6.39 4.53 -10.09
CA ARG A 139 7.06 5.56 -9.30
C ARG A 139 6.27 6.88 -9.28
N LEU A 140 5.62 7.26 -10.38
CA LEU A 140 4.73 8.43 -10.39
C LEU A 140 3.49 8.19 -9.50
N GLY A 141 2.88 7.01 -9.53
CA GLY A 141 1.82 6.64 -8.59
C GLY A 141 2.27 6.73 -7.13
N LEU A 142 3.49 6.27 -6.85
CA LEU A 142 4.07 6.39 -5.52
C LEU A 142 4.32 7.86 -5.13
N ALA A 143 4.78 8.73 -6.06
CA ALA A 143 4.92 10.16 -5.82
C ALA A 143 3.59 10.83 -5.47
N ILE A 144 2.52 10.49 -6.20
CA ILE A 144 1.15 10.96 -5.93
C ILE A 144 0.70 10.53 -4.52
N THR A 145 1.01 9.29 -4.14
CA THR A 145 0.71 8.78 -2.80
C THR A 145 1.50 9.50 -1.72
N LEU A 146 2.79 9.73 -1.94
CA LEU A 146 3.69 10.43 -1.01
C LEU A 146 3.33 11.92 -0.85
N TYR A 147 2.84 12.56 -1.91
CA TYR A 147 2.39 13.95 -1.88
C TYR A 147 1.33 14.20 -0.79
N GLN A 148 0.47 13.23 -0.49
CA GLN A 148 -0.55 13.34 0.55
C GLN A 148 0.03 13.45 1.97
N ASN A 149 1.34 13.18 2.15
CA ASN A 149 2.06 13.24 3.41
C ASN A 149 1.41 12.47 4.57
N ALA A 150 0.71 11.39 4.26
CA ALA A 150 0.12 10.50 5.25
C ALA A 150 1.20 9.77 6.07
N SER A 151 0.90 9.44 7.31
CA SER A 151 1.78 8.66 8.19
C SER A 151 1.75 7.16 7.90
N MET A 152 0.70 6.70 7.22
CA MET A 152 0.46 5.31 6.81
C MET A 152 0.32 5.21 5.31
N LEU A 153 1.09 4.33 4.69
CA LEU A 153 0.98 3.98 3.28
C LEU A 153 0.41 2.57 3.14
N ILE A 154 -0.61 2.42 2.33
CA ILE A 154 -1.11 1.12 1.89
C ILE A 154 -0.75 0.99 0.41
N LEU A 155 0.06 -0.01 0.05
CA LEU A 155 0.57 -0.21 -1.30
C LEU A 155 0.14 -1.60 -1.79
N ASP A 156 -0.72 -1.64 -2.79
CA ASP A 156 -1.22 -2.91 -3.33
C ASP A 156 -0.38 -3.33 -4.53
N GLU A 157 0.44 -4.40 -4.35
CA GLU A 157 1.35 -4.96 -5.36
C GLU A 157 2.23 -3.90 -6.05
N PRO A 158 3.00 -3.07 -5.31
CA PRO A 158 3.66 -1.88 -5.85
C PRO A 158 4.75 -2.18 -6.90
N THR A 159 5.15 -3.43 -7.07
CA THR A 159 6.20 -3.87 -8.00
C THR A 159 5.69 -4.84 -9.06
N SER A 160 4.37 -5.09 -9.11
CA SER A 160 3.76 -6.05 -10.02
C SER A 160 3.99 -5.69 -11.50
N GLY A 161 4.45 -6.65 -12.29
CA GLY A 161 4.62 -6.50 -13.73
C GLY A 161 5.75 -5.55 -14.15
N ILE A 162 6.66 -5.19 -13.25
CA ILE A 162 7.81 -4.32 -13.50
C ILE A 162 9.06 -5.18 -13.73
N ASP A 163 9.93 -4.71 -14.62
CA ASP A 163 11.24 -5.32 -14.86
C ASP A 163 12.14 -5.25 -13.60
N PRO A 164 13.21 -6.09 -13.53
CA PRO A 164 14.05 -6.15 -12.34
C PRO A 164 14.72 -4.82 -11.95
N ILE A 165 15.03 -3.95 -12.92
CA ILE A 165 15.69 -2.66 -12.65
C ILE A 165 14.69 -1.70 -12.01
N GLY A 166 13.52 -1.51 -12.62
CA GLY A 166 12.45 -0.67 -12.08
C GLY A 166 11.96 -1.16 -10.71
N ARG A 167 11.90 -2.49 -10.51
CA ARG A 167 11.58 -3.09 -9.20
C ARG A 167 12.59 -2.67 -8.13
N LYS A 168 13.89 -2.79 -8.42
CA LYS A 168 14.95 -2.37 -7.51
C LYS A 168 14.82 -0.89 -7.12
N GLU A 169 14.53 -0.02 -8.09
CA GLU A 169 14.36 1.41 -7.84
C GLU A 169 13.20 1.70 -6.87
N ILE A 170 12.06 0.99 -7.03
CA ILE A 170 10.91 1.12 -6.11
C ILE A 170 11.29 0.64 -4.70
N LEU A 171 11.97 -0.50 -4.59
CA LEU A 171 12.42 -1.02 -3.29
C LEU A 171 13.38 -0.06 -2.58
N GLU A 172 14.26 0.61 -3.32
CA GLU A 172 15.16 1.63 -2.76
C GLU A 172 14.37 2.86 -2.25
N VAL A 173 13.33 3.28 -2.97
CA VAL A 173 12.43 4.34 -2.49
C VAL A 173 11.72 3.88 -1.20
N LEU A 174 11.13 2.68 -1.18
CA LEU A 174 10.44 2.17 0.01
C LEU A 174 11.37 2.09 1.23
N LYS A 175 12.63 1.66 1.03
CA LYS A 175 13.65 1.63 2.10
C LYS A 175 13.96 3.03 2.66
N SER A 176 13.83 4.08 1.88
CA SER A 176 14.10 5.45 2.33
C SER A 176 13.00 6.06 3.20
N LEU A 177 11.81 5.45 3.24
CA LEU A 177 10.62 5.95 3.94
C LEU A 177 10.60 5.53 5.43
N HIS A 178 11.67 5.79 6.17
CA HIS A 178 11.85 5.36 7.56
C HIS A 178 10.86 6.00 8.55
N ASP A 179 10.26 7.12 8.20
CA ASP A 179 9.28 7.85 9.01
C ASP A 179 7.85 7.34 8.81
N LYS A 180 7.61 6.51 7.80
CA LYS A 180 6.27 6.00 7.45
C LYS A 180 6.02 4.61 8.01
N THR A 181 4.75 4.34 8.31
CA THR A 181 4.26 2.98 8.49
C THR A 181 3.77 2.48 7.13
N ILE A 182 4.11 1.27 6.73
CA ILE A 182 3.76 0.74 5.41
C ILE A 182 3.10 -0.62 5.55
N LEU A 183 1.93 -0.78 4.95
CA LEU A 183 1.35 -2.09 4.64
C LEU A 183 1.43 -2.28 3.13
N LEU A 184 2.18 -3.26 2.67
CA LEU A 184 2.27 -3.57 1.25
C LEU A 184 1.84 -5.00 0.97
N SER A 185 1.03 -5.22 -0.06
CA SER A 185 0.82 -6.57 -0.57
C SER A 185 1.98 -6.94 -1.49
N SER A 186 2.51 -8.12 -1.33
CA SER A 186 3.52 -8.71 -2.23
C SER A 186 3.50 -10.23 -2.14
N HIS A 187 3.83 -10.85 -3.25
CA HIS A 187 4.07 -12.30 -3.35
C HIS A 187 5.55 -12.64 -3.60
N HIS A 188 6.42 -11.63 -3.63
CA HIS A 188 7.85 -11.77 -3.88
C HIS A 188 8.64 -11.76 -2.57
N LEU A 189 9.16 -12.91 -2.17
CA LEU A 189 9.93 -13.07 -0.92
C LEU A 189 11.16 -12.19 -0.83
N ASP A 190 11.86 -12.00 -1.95
CA ASP A 190 13.06 -11.17 -1.99
C ASP A 190 12.75 -9.70 -1.69
N GLU A 191 11.57 -9.22 -2.09
CA GLU A 191 11.09 -7.88 -1.74
C GLU A 191 10.78 -7.78 -0.25
N ILE A 192 10.05 -8.77 0.28
CA ILE A 192 9.70 -8.85 1.69
C ILE A 192 10.96 -8.83 2.56
N ARG A 193 11.97 -9.65 2.22
CA ARG A 193 13.26 -9.67 2.91
C ARG A 193 13.99 -8.34 2.89
N GLN A 194 13.85 -7.58 1.79
CA GLN A 194 14.60 -6.35 1.60
C GLN A 194 14.00 -5.14 2.30
N VAL A 195 12.68 -5.06 2.41
CA VAL A 195 11.99 -3.83 2.86
C VAL A 195 11.10 -4.02 4.08
N CYS A 196 10.61 -5.24 4.35
CA CYS A 196 9.65 -5.47 5.42
C CYS A 196 10.33 -5.85 6.73
N THR A 197 9.66 -5.52 7.83
CA THR A 197 10.01 -5.95 9.18
C THR A 197 9.12 -7.10 9.65
N HIS A 198 7.88 -7.13 9.18
CA HIS A 198 6.87 -8.12 9.55
C HIS A 198 6.08 -8.62 8.35
N VAL A 199 5.41 -9.75 8.55
CA VAL A 199 4.50 -10.37 7.58
C VAL A 199 3.16 -10.62 8.26
N ALA A 200 2.09 -10.10 7.69
CA ALA A 200 0.71 -10.48 7.97
C ALA A 200 0.29 -11.54 6.94
N PHE A 201 0.27 -12.80 7.34
CA PHE A 201 -0.04 -13.92 6.47
C PHE A 201 -1.53 -14.26 6.56
N LEU A 202 -2.22 -14.13 5.42
CA LEU A 202 -3.65 -14.41 5.29
C LEU A 202 -3.86 -15.74 4.56
N GLU A 203 -4.39 -16.72 5.27
CA GLU A 203 -4.70 -18.05 4.77
C GLU A 203 -6.04 -18.53 5.33
N ASP A 204 -6.88 -19.11 4.49
CA ASP A 204 -8.21 -19.65 4.85
C ASP A 204 -9.08 -18.70 5.70
N GLY A 205 -9.01 -17.41 5.38
CA GLY A 205 -9.75 -16.37 6.08
C GLY A 205 -9.20 -16.02 7.47
N LYS A 206 -8.07 -16.58 7.88
CA LYS A 206 -7.37 -16.28 9.14
C LYS A 206 -6.10 -15.49 8.87
N MET A 207 -5.68 -14.70 9.84
CA MET A 207 -4.45 -13.91 9.73
C MET A 207 -3.52 -14.18 10.91
N SER A 208 -2.27 -14.42 10.60
CA SER A 208 -1.19 -14.54 11.56
C SER A 208 -0.11 -13.54 11.25
N LYS A 209 0.48 -12.92 12.29
CA LYS A 209 1.58 -11.97 12.13
C LYS A 209 2.87 -12.58 12.62
N TYR A 210 3.93 -12.37 11.85
CA TYR A 210 5.28 -12.87 12.09
C TYR A 210 6.30 -11.75 11.87
N THR A 211 7.48 -11.85 12.45
CA THR A 211 8.65 -11.18 11.89
C THR A 211 8.99 -11.82 10.55
N VAL A 212 9.74 -11.11 9.70
CA VAL A 212 10.17 -11.70 8.41
C VAL A 212 10.99 -12.98 8.63
N GLU A 213 11.87 -13.00 9.65
CA GLU A 213 12.70 -14.16 9.97
C GLU A 213 11.86 -15.37 10.39
N GLU A 214 10.90 -15.20 11.29
CA GLU A 214 9.97 -16.25 11.72
C GLU A 214 9.15 -16.80 10.55
N PHE A 215 8.65 -15.89 9.69
CA PHE A 215 7.87 -16.29 8.53
C PHE A 215 8.68 -17.16 7.57
N LEU A 216 9.91 -16.75 7.26
CA LEU A 216 10.79 -17.51 6.35
C LEU A 216 11.24 -18.84 6.94
N ALA A 217 11.38 -18.95 8.25
CA ALA A 217 11.74 -20.18 8.92
C ALA A 217 10.60 -21.21 8.95
N THR A 218 9.34 -20.72 9.10
CA THR A 218 8.17 -21.59 9.26
C THR A 218 7.49 -21.98 7.96
N HIS A 219 7.56 -21.08 6.96
CA HIS A 219 6.93 -21.28 5.65
C HIS A 219 7.98 -21.62 4.62
N ASN A 220 8.23 -22.95 4.45
CA ASN A 220 9.14 -23.47 3.44
C ASN A 220 8.48 -23.29 2.05
N LEU A 221 8.79 -22.16 1.40
CA LEU A 221 8.01 -21.56 0.31
C LEU A 221 8.28 -22.19 -1.07
N GLY A 222 8.48 -23.50 -1.12
CA GLY A 222 8.45 -24.26 -2.38
C GLY A 222 7.08 -24.25 -3.11
N GLY A 223 6.09 -23.54 -2.63
CA GLY A 223 4.70 -23.58 -3.11
C GLY A 223 4.08 -22.23 -3.52
N LEU A 224 4.78 -21.09 -3.43
CA LEU A 224 4.23 -19.77 -3.84
C LEU A 224 4.61 -19.36 -5.27
N SER A 225 5.39 -20.19 -5.99
CA SER A 225 5.72 -19.97 -7.39
C SER A 225 4.93 -20.91 -8.30
N SER A 226 3.64 -20.66 -8.45
CA SER A 226 2.84 -21.22 -9.55
C SER A 226 1.60 -20.38 -9.78
#